data_9438db60657d58365d9d17e57f1b5296
#
_entry.id   9438db60657d58365d9d17e57f1b5296
#
_cell.length_a   1.000
_cell.length_b   1.000
_cell.length_c   1.000
_cell.angle_alpha   90.00
_cell.angle_beta   90.00
_cell.angle_gamma   90.00
#
_symmetry.space_group_name_H-M   'P 1'
#
loop_
_entity.id
_entity.type
_entity.pdbx_description
1 polymer ?
#
loop_
_entity_poly.entity_id
_entity_poly.type
_entity_poly.pdbx_seq_one_letter_code
_entity_poly.pdbx_strand_id
1 'polypeptide(L)'
;MNKNAKLIIGNKCGFSGTVIGCFKEITLGNNVRCGANTTITDGDWHLDDPRSGELRAVHIGDNVWLGINVTVLKGVTIGENTVIGAGSIVTKDIPANVVAAGNPCKVIKHLDI
;
A
#
# COMPACT_ATOMS: atom_id res chain seq x y z
N MET A 1 15.38 7.82 -1.32
CA MET A 1 14.46 8.42 -0.33
C MET A 1 14.86 9.85 -0.03
N ASN A 2 13.91 10.71 0.25
CA ASN A 2 14.18 12.07 0.68
C ASN A 2 14.75 12.08 2.11
N LYS A 3 15.52 13.15 2.42
CA LYS A 3 16.17 13.30 3.72
C LYS A 3 15.19 13.24 4.90
N ASN A 4 13.96 13.73 4.73
CA ASN A 4 12.95 13.78 5.78
C ASN A 4 11.89 12.71 5.63
N ALA A 5 12.13 11.71 4.78
CA ALA A 5 11.17 10.63 4.60
C ALA A 5 11.06 9.77 5.86
N LYS A 6 9.84 9.33 6.16
CA LYS A 6 9.56 8.51 7.32
C LYS A 6 8.92 7.20 6.89
N LEU A 7 9.57 6.09 7.19
CA LEU A 7 9.04 4.74 6.96
C LEU A 7 8.87 4.05 8.31
N ILE A 8 7.64 3.70 8.65
CA ILE A 8 7.31 3.00 9.90
C ILE A 8 6.69 1.66 9.54
N ILE A 9 7.29 0.59 10.04
CA ILE A 9 6.81 -0.77 9.83
C ILE A 9 6.56 -1.39 11.20
N GLY A 10 5.33 -1.87 11.41
CA GLY A 10 4.94 -2.52 12.65
C GLY A 10 5.59 -3.90 12.83
N ASN A 11 5.10 -4.64 13.81
CA ASN A 11 5.65 -5.95 14.18
C ASN A 11 5.08 -7.07 13.30
N LYS A 12 5.88 -8.13 13.12
CA LYS A 12 5.47 -9.37 12.47
C LYS A 12 5.00 -9.18 11.02
N CYS A 13 5.55 -8.21 10.32
CA CYS A 13 5.30 -8.03 8.89
C CYS A 13 6.13 -8.99 8.06
N GLY A 14 5.56 -9.47 6.95
CA GLY A 14 6.25 -10.37 6.03
C GLY A 14 6.32 -9.76 4.64
N PHE A 15 7.51 -9.81 4.03
CA PHE A 15 7.76 -9.25 2.71
C PHE A 15 8.42 -10.30 1.82
N SER A 16 7.90 -10.47 0.62
CA SER A 16 8.46 -11.40 -0.38
C SER A 16 8.87 -10.63 -1.63
N GLY A 17 10.00 -9.90 -1.52
CA GLY A 17 10.48 -9.08 -2.64
C GLY A 17 9.67 -7.81 -2.84
N THR A 18 9.34 -7.13 -1.76
CA THR A 18 8.57 -5.89 -1.79
C THR A 18 9.46 -4.70 -2.06
N VAL A 19 9.00 -3.80 -2.93
CA VAL A 19 9.65 -2.52 -3.19
C VAL A 19 8.85 -1.44 -2.45
N ILE A 20 9.54 -0.68 -1.60
CA ILE A 20 8.94 0.45 -0.89
C ILE A 20 9.66 1.73 -1.31
N GLY A 21 8.95 2.56 -2.07
CA GLY A 21 9.47 3.87 -2.49
C GLY A 21 8.93 4.95 -1.58
N CYS A 22 9.66 5.25 -0.50
CA CYS A 22 9.24 6.23 0.50
C CYS A 22 9.95 7.55 0.31
N PHE A 23 9.20 8.58 -0.09
CA PHE A 23 9.70 9.93 -0.31
C PHE A 23 9.18 10.92 0.73
N LYS A 24 8.06 10.62 1.37
CA LYS A 24 7.44 11.45 2.39
C LYS A 24 7.12 10.62 3.64
N GLU A 25 6.13 9.75 3.56
CA GLU A 25 5.75 8.91 4.69
C GLU A 25 4.98 7.68 4.23
N ILE A 26 5.43 6.52 4.69
CA ILE A 26 4.72 5.26 4.52
C ILE A 26 4.65 4.57 5.89
N THR A 27 3.45 4.19 6.30
CA THR A 27 3.21 3.51 7.57
C THR A 27 2.52 2.18 7.31
N LEU A 28 3.12 1.09 7.79
CA LEU A 28 2.52 -0.22 7.82
C LEU A 28 2.24 -0.61 9.27
N GLY A 29 1.04 -1.09 9.54
CA GLY A 29 0.69 -1.60 10.86
C GLY A 29 1.34 -2.93 11.17
N ASN A 30 0.75 -3.68 12.10
CA ASN A 30 1.26 -4.99 12.52
C ASN A 30 0.70 -6.10 11.63
N ASN A 31 1.46 -7.18 11.46
CA ASN A 31 1.04 -8.37 10.70
C ASN A 31 0.66 -8.07 9.26
N VAL A 32 1.27 -7.08 8.63
CA VAL A 32 1.05 -6.82 7.21
C VAL A 32 1.83 -7.85 6.40
N ARG A 33 1.16 -8.49 5.45
CA ARG A 33 1.78 -9.47 4.56
C ARG A 33 1.80 -8.93 3.15
N CYS A 34 2.99 -8.89 2.57
CA CYS A 34 3.18 -8.44 1.20
C CYS A 34 3.68 -9.60 0.35
N GLY A 35 2.87 -10.02 -0.60
CA GLY A 35 3.24 -11.07 -1.55
C GLY A 35 4.39 -10.65 -2.47
N ALA A 36 4.84 -11.56 -3.30
CA ALA A 36 5.97 -11.31 -4.20
C ALA A 36 5.70 -10.13 -5.13
N ASN A 37 6.74 -9.31 -5.36
CA ASN A 37 6.71 -8.18 -6.29
C ASN A 37 5.66 -7.13 -5.98
N THR A 38 5.29 -6.97 -4.71
CA THR A 38 4.44 -5.85 -4.31
C THR A 38 5.24 -4.55 -4.34
N THR A 39 4.57 -3.46 -4.66
CA THR A 39 5.17 -2.12 -4.66
C THR A 39 4.29 -1.18 -3.88
N ILE A 40 4.90 -0.44 -2.96
CA ILE A 40 4.22 0.59 -2.16
C ILE A 40 4.99 1.88 -2.36
N THR A 41 4.31 2.92 -2.83
CA THR A 41 4.98 4.21 -3.08
C THR A 41 4.07 5.38 -2.71
N ASP A 42 4.69 6.44 -2.19
CA ASP A 42 4.01 7.68 -1.81
C ASP A 42 4.31 8.84 -2.76
N GLY A 43 4.93 8.56 -3.88
CA GLY A 43 5.27 9.56 -4.89
C GLY A 43 5.37 8.99 -6.29
N ASP A 44 5.61 9.86 -7.24
CA ASP A 44 5.70 9.51 -8.66
C ASP A 44 7.14 9.24 -9.11
N TRP A 45 8.08 9.12 -8.19
CA TRP A 45 9.49 8.75 -8.35
C TRP A 45 10.36 9.82 -9.06
N HIS A 46 9.88 10.41 -10.13
CA HIS A 46 10.63 11.42 -10.90
C HIS A 46 10.24 12.82 -10.42
N LEU A 47 10.76 13.22 -9.27
CA LEU A 47 10.38 14.46 -8.60
C LEU A 47 10.77 15.72 -9.38
N ASP A 48 11.73 15.60 -10.31
CA ASP A 48 12.18 16.67 -11.17
C ASP A 48 11.29 16.89 -12.41
N ASP A 49 10.38 15.96 -12.69
CA ASP A 49 9.46 16.08 -13.83
C ASP A 49 8.24 16.91 -13.42
N PRO A 50 7.92 17.98 -14.14
CA PRO A 50 6.77 18.83 -13.80
C PRO A 50 5.41 18.12 -13.86
N ARG A 51 5.33 16.96 -14.47
CA ARG A 51 4.12 16.14 -14.49
C ARG A 51 3.93 15.30 -13.22
N SER A 52 4.97 15.18 -12.41
CA SER A 52 4.86 14.54 -11.10
C SER A 52 3.96 15.36 -10.20
N GLY A 53 3.04 14.69 -9.52
CA GLY A 53 2.18 15.33 -8.53
C GLY A 53 2.85 15.42 -7.16
N GLU A 54 2.07 15.86 -6.18
CA GLU A 54 2.53 15.93 -4.80
C GLU A 54 2.84 14.55 -4.24
N LEU A 55 3.78 14.50 -3.32
CA LEU A 55 3.98 13.35 -2.45
C LEU A 55 2.78 13.25 -1.51
N ARG A 56 2.23 12.04 -1.34
CA ARG A 56 1.11 11.80 -0.44
C ARG A 56 1.34 10.54 0.37
N ALA A 57 1.26 10.67 1.70
CA ALA A 57 1.49 9.57 2.62
C ALA A 57 0.60 8.36 2.30
N VAL A 58 1.14 7.16 2.56
CA VAL A 58 0.44 5.90 2.44
C VAL A 58 0.34 5.27 3.83
N HIS A 59 -0.85 4.80 4.19
CA HIS A 59 -1.10 4.13 5.47
C HIS A 59 -1.78 2.79 5.23
N ILE A 60 -1.13 1.72 5.70
CA ILE A 60 -1.66 0.36 5.61
C ILE A 60 -1.90 -0.14 7.02
N GLY A 61 -3.15 -0.50 7.32
CA GLY A 61 -3.58 -0.92 8.65
C GLY A 61 -3.07 -2.29 9.06
N ASP A 62 -3.41 -2.70 10.28
CA ASP A 62 -3.03 -4.00 10.82
C ASP A 62 -3.66 -5.15 10.04
N ASN A 63 -2.97 -6.27 9.97
CA ASN A 63 -3.47 -7.51 9.36
C ASN A 63 -3.89 -7.37 7.90
N VAL A 64 -3.35 -6.42 7.18
CA VAL A 64 -3.61 -6.28 5.74
C VAL A 64 -2.76 -7.30 4.99
N TRP A 65 -3.38 -7.97 4.03
CA TRP A 65 -2.71 -8.92 3.15
C TRP A 65 -2.75 -8.40 1.73
N LEU A 66 -1.57 -8.03 1.21
CA LEU A 66 -1.40 -7.67 -0.20
C LEU A 66 -0.98 -8.92 -0.98
N GLY A 67 -1.76 -9.31 -1.96
CA GLY A 67 -1.42 -10.42 -2.84
C GLY A 67 -0.19 -10.13 -3.69
N ILE A 68 0.23 -11.13 -4.47
CA ILE A 68 1.40 -10.94 -5.37
C ILE A 68 1.12 -9.84 -6.39
N ASN A 69 2.17 -9.13 -6.79
CA ASN A 69 2.13 -8.10 -7.83
C ASN A 69 1.12 -6.97 -7.54
N VAL A 70 0.79 -6.70 -6.27
CA VAL A 70 -0.05 -5.57 -5.90
C VAL A 70 0.78 -4.30 -5.91
N THR A 71 0.20 -3.22 -6.41
CA THR A 71 0.79 -1.88 -6.39
C THR A 71 -0.11 -0.96 -5.58
N VAL A 72 0.46 -0.32 -4.54
CA VAL A 72 -0.24 0.68 -3.74
C VAL A 72 0.36 2.04 -4.05
N LEU A 73 -0.46 2.95 -4.54
CA LEU A 73 -0.01 4.26 -4.99
C LEU A 73 -0.20 5.34 -3.92
N LYS A 74 0.40 6.48 -4.15
CA LYS A 74 0.42 7.60 -3.20
C LYS A 74 -0.98 8.00 -2.73
N GLY A 75 -1.07 8.41 -1.48
CA GLY A 75 -2.29 8.93 -0.87
C GLY A 75 -3.28 7.87 -0.40
N VAL A 76 -2.97 6.58 -0.60
CA VAL A 76 -3.90 5.49 -0.27
C VAL A 76 -3.81 5.13 1.21
N THR A 77 -4.98 4.94 1.83
CA THR A 77 -5.12 4.31 3.13
C THR A 77 -5.89 3.01 2.95
N ILE A 78 -5.29 1.91 3.41
CA ILE A 78 -5.96 0.59 3.43
C ILE A 78 -6.31 0.26 4.87
N GLY A 79 -7.60 0.04 5.12
CA GLY A 79 -8.10 -0.29 6.46
C GLY A 79 -7.67 -1.66 6.92
N GLU A 80 -7.72 -1.89 8.24
CA GLU A 80 -7.29 -3.14 8.87
C GLU A 80 -8.04 -4.37 8.35
N ASN A 81 -7.42 -5.53 8.46
CA ASN A 81 -7.98 -6.84 8.12
C ASN A 81 -8.40 -6.99 6.65
N THR A 82 -7.95 -6.12 5.79
CA THR A 82 -8.33 -6.13 4.37
C THR A 82 -7.37 -6.99 3.56
N VAL A 83 -7.92 -7.69 2.57
CA VAL A 83 -7.16 -8.48 1.60
C VAL A 83 -7.24 -7.79 0.25
N ILE A 84 -6.08 -7.56 -0.35
CA ILE A 84 -6.00 -7.02 -1.71
C ILE A 84 -5.58 -8.15 -2.65
N GLY A 85 -6.43 -8.45 -3.63
CA GLY A 85 -6.19 -9.53 -4.57
C GLY A 85 -4.97 -9.32 -5.46
N ALA A 86 -4.37 -10.43 -5.92
CA ALA A 86 -3.17 -10.40 -6.75
C ALA A 86 -3.34 -9.51 -7.98
N GLY A 87 -2.28 -8.81 -8.35
CA GLY A 87 -2.25 -7.97 -9.56
C GLY A 87 -3.04 -6.67 -9.47
N SER A 88 -3.59 -6.34 -8.30
CA SER A 88 -4.39 -5.14 -8.12
C SER A 88 -3.55 -3.88 -8.10
N ILE A 89 -4.12 -2.79 -8.61
CA ILE A 89 -3.54 -1.45 -8.53
C ILE A 89 -4.45 -0.60 -7.63
N VAL A 90 -3.97 -0.26 -6.45
CA VAL A 90 -4.75 0.48 -5.45
C VAL A 90 -4.48 1.98 -5.61
N THR A 91 -5.49 2.70 -6.09
CA THR A 91 -5.39 4.14 -6.39
C THR A 91 -6.22 5.00 -5.44
N LYS A 92 -7.11 4.39 -4.67
CA LYS A 92 -8.01 5.07 -3.73
C LYS A 92 -8.07 4.29 -2.43
N ASP A 93 -8.55 4.94 -1.38
CA ASP A 93 -8.69 4.31 -0.08
C ASP A 93 -9.58 3.09 -0.13
N ILE A 94 -9.17 2.06 0.62
CA ILE A 94 -9.93 0.82 0.77
C ILE A 94 -10.33 0.71 2.25
N PRO A 95 -11.62 0.47 2.54
CA PRO A 95 -12.06 0.35 3.93
C PRO A 95 -11.52 -0.90 4.61
N ALA A 96 -11.71 -0.97 5.93
CA ALA A 96 -11.35 -2.14 6.72
C ALA A 96 -12.29 -3.32 6.44
N ASN A 97 -11.81 -4.53 6.72
CA ASN A 97 -12.60 -5.75 6.75
C ASN A 97 -13.25 -6.10 5.40
N VAL A 98 -12.49 -5.93 4.32
CA VAL A 98 -12.99 -6.24 2.97
C VAL A 98 -11.97 -7.06 2.19
N VAL A 99 -12.44 -7.67 1.11
CA VAL A 99 -11.61 -8.13 0.00
C VAL A 99 -11.81 -7.14 -1.13
N ALA A 100 -10.72 -6.61 -1.65
CA ALA A 100 -10.75 -5.70 -2.79
C ALA A 100 -9.77 -6.18 -3.86
N ALA A 101 -10.07 -5.92 -5.12
CA ALA A 101 -9.21 -6.35 -6.21
C ALA A 101 -9.47 -5.55 -7.49
N GLY A 102 -8.55 -5.66 -8.41
CA GLY A 102 -8.67 -5.14 -9.76
C GLY A 102 -7.79 -3.92 -10.03
N ASN A 103 -7.93 -3.40 -11.24
CA ASN A 103 -7.26 -2.18 -11.70
C ASN A 103 -8.30 -1.28 -12.40
N PRO A 104 -8.78 -0.21 -11.74
CA PRO A 104 -8.47 0.17 -10.37
C PRO A 104 -9.08 -0.79 -9.34
N CYS A 105 -8.40 -0.92 -8.22
CA CYS A 105 -8.84 -1.81 -7.14
C CYS A 105 -10.16 -1.34 -6.53
N LYS A 106 -11.11 -2.27 -6.38
CA LYS A 106 -12.44 -1.98 -5.80
C LYS A 106 -12.86 -3.08 -4.85
N VAL A 107 -13.69 -2.73 -3.89
CA VAL A 107 -14.25 -3.69 -2.93
C VAL A 107 -15.06 -4.75 -3.68
N ILE A 108 -14.76 -6.02 -3.38
CA ILE A 108 -15.46 -7.16 -3.93
C ILE A 108 -16.49 -7.69 -2.94
N LYS A 109 -16.09 -7.82 -1.68
CA LYS A 109 -16.97 -8.31 -0.63
C LYS A 109 -16.49 -7.83 0.74
N HIS A 110 -17.41 -7.87 1.71
CA HIS A 110 -17.11 -7.61 3.10
C HIS A 110 -16.78 -8.90 3.83
N LEU A 111 -15.83 -8.85 4.76
CA LEU A 111 -15.43 -9.98 5.58
C LEU A 111 -16.24 -9.95 6.89
N ASP A 112 -16.69 -11.13 7.32
CA ASP A 112 -17.32 -11.30 8.62
C ASP A 112 -16.22 -11.51 9.68
N ILE A 113 -15.81 -10.40 10.26
CA ILE A 113 -14.74 -10.42 11.27
C ILE A 113 -15.27 -9.85 12.58
#